data_7f3d06d755d7bd6d440f5580860ecc26
#
_entry.id   7f3d06d755d7bd6d440f5580860ecc26
#
_cell.length_a   1.000
_cell.length_b   1.000
_cell.length_c   1.000
_cell.angle_alpha   90.00
_cell.angle_beta   90.00
_cell.angle_gamma   90.00
#
_symmetry.space_group_name_H-M   'P 1'
#
loop_
_entity.id
_entity.type
_entity.pdbx_description
1 polymer ?
#
loop_
_entity_poly.entity_id
_entity_poly.type
_entity_poly.pdbx_seq_one_letter_code
_entity_poly.pdbx_strand_id
1 'polypeptide(L)'
;ALSSITNMVIDTEGNPVNAMYFWLTGILSSFLDNAPTYLIFFNLAGSSMPDGAIMAEFLMHQAPKTLMAISAGAVFMGAMTYIGNAPNFMVQSIAEENNVNMPSFFGYMLWSTVILLPILLILTFIIF
;
A
#
# COMPACT_ATOMS: atom_id res chain seq x y z
N ALA A 1 -13.43 11.30 -8.94
CA ALA A 1 -12.43 10.24 -8.68
C ALA A 1 -12.20 10.01 -7.18
N LEU A 2 -11.95 11.07 -6.37
CA LEU A 2 -11.75 10.89 -4.92
C LEU A 2 -13.00 10.32 -4.22
N SER A 3 -14.19 10.80 -4.57
CA SER A 3 -15.46 10.31 -4.03
C SER A 3 -15.70 8.81 -4.27
N SER A 4 -15.25 8.30 -5.42
CA SER A 4 -15.37 6.88 -5.73
C SER A 4 -14.46 6.02 -4.85
N ILE A 5 -13.23 6.49 -4.57
CA ILE A 5 -12.29 5.80 -3.68
C ILE A 5 -12.81 5.83 -2.24
N THR A 6 -13.32 6.98 -1.80
CA THR A 6 -13.92 7.12 -0.45
C THR A 6 -15.02 6.10 -0.22
N ASN A 7 -15.92 5.91 -1.20
CA ASN A 7 -17.01 4.94 -1.11
C ASN A 7 -16.54 3.47 -1.10
N MET A 8 -15.31 3.19 -1.51
CA MET A 8 -14.74 1.83 -1.46
C MET A 8 -14.08 1.52 -0.13
N VAL A 9 -13.56 2.53 0.56
CA VAL A 9 -12.81 2.36 1.82
C VAL A 9 -13.65 2.57 3.08
N ILE A 10 -14.91 2.95 2.93
CA ILE A 10 -15.87 3.17 4.02
C ILE A 10 -17.06 2.26 3.81
N ASP A 11 -17.55 1.61 4.87
CA ASP A 11 -18.74 0.79 4.84
C ASP A 11 -20.03 1.64 4.89
N THR A 12 -21.19 0.98 4.86
CA THR A 12 -22.52 1.64 4.90
C THR A 12 -22.79 2.36 6.24
N GLU A 13 -22.01 2.07 7.27
CA GLU A 13 -22.12 2.68 8.61
C GLU A 13 -21.12 3.82 8.80
N GLY A 14 -20.26 4.08 7.81
CA GLY A 14 -19.25 5.14 7.85
C GLY A 14 -17.91 4.69 8.50
N ASN A 15 -17.73 3.39 8.78
CA ASN A 15 -16.49 2.89 9.35
C ASN A 15 -15.47 2.55 8.26
N PRO A 16 -14.16 2.69 8.56
CA PRO A 16 -13.11 2.36 7.60
C PRO A 16 -13.01 0.84 7.38
N VAL A 17 -13.02 0.42 6.12
CA VAL A 17 -12.78 -0.97 5.72
C VAL A 17 -11.27 -1.18 5.56
N ASN A 18 -10.61 -1.67 6.62
CA ASN A 18 -9.15 -1.77 6.69
C ASN A 18 -8.55 -2.63 5.57
N ALA A 19 -9.20 -3.73 5.20
CA ALA A 19 -8.76 -4.55 4.07
C ALA A 19 -8.73 -3.75 2.76
N MET A 20 -9.72 -2.89 2.50
CA MET A 20 -9.75 -2.03 1.32
C MET A 20 -8.66 -0.96 1.37
N TYR A 21 -8.40 -0.36 2.52
CA TYR A 21 -7.26 0.54 2.69
C TYR A 21 -5.94 -0.16 2.38
N PHE A 22 -5.73 -1.38 2.88
CA PHE A 22 -4.54 -2.18 2.60
C PHE A 22 -4.35 -2.44 1.10
N TRP A 23 -5.38 -2.98 0.43
CA TRP A 23 -5.28 -3.35 -0.97
C TRP A 23 -5.19 -2.16 -1.92
N LEU A 24 -6.01 -1.13 -1.73
CA LEU A 24 -5.96 0.05 -2.62
C LEU A 24 -4.66 0.83 -2.46
N THR A 25 -4.19 1.01 -1.23
CA THR A 25 -2.87 1.62 -0.97
C THR A 25 -1.77 0.79 -1.61
N GLY A 26 -1.80 -0.52 -1.43
CA GLY A 26 -0.80 -1.42 -1.96
C GLY A 26 -0.76 -1.48 -3.48
N ILE A 27 -1.91 -1.61 -4.14
CA ILE A 27 -1.99 -1.60 -5.61
C ILE A 27 -1.41 -0.29 -6.15
N LEU A 28 -1.76 0.84 -5.57
CA LEU A 28 -1.21 2.11 -6.01
C LEU A 28 0.31 2.19 -5.75
N SER A 29 0.78 1.72 -4.60
CA SER A 29 2.20 1.67 -4.24
C SER A 29 3.02 0.72 -5.11
N SER A 30 2.40 -0.26 -5.75
CA SER A 30 3.10 -1.14 -6.69
C SER A 30 3.62 -0.40 -7.93
N PHE A 31 3.05 0.76 -8.26
CA PHE A 31 3.41 1.57 -9.43
C PHE A 31 3.91 2.96 -9.07
N LEU A 32 3.59 3.45 -7.89
CA LEU A 32 4.08 4.72 -7.35
C LEU A 32 4.92 4.43 -6.11
N ASP A 33 5.87 5.31 -5.81
CA ASP A 33 6.68 5.18 -4.60
C ASP A 33 5.80 5.17 -3.33
N ASN A 34 6.28 4.50 -2.30
CA ASN A 34 5.56 4.27 -1.03
C ASN A 34 5.12 5.58 -0.36
N ALA A 35 5.99 6.59 -0.32
CA ALA A 35 5.74 7.83 0.40
C ALA A 35 4.55 8.64 -0.16
N PRO A 36 4.46 8.96 -1.45
CA PRO A 36 3.31 9.66 -1.99
C PRO A 36 2.02 8.87 -1.86
N THR A 37 2.08 7.55 -2.06
CA THR A 37 0.92 6.67 -1.90
C THR A 37 0.42 6.66 -0.46
N TYR A 38 1.32 6.52 0.51
CA TYR A 38 0.99 6.60 1.93
C TYR A 38 0.28 7.92 2.26
N LEU A 39 0.82 9.06 1.81
CA LEU A 39 0.25 10.37 2.11
C LEU A 39 -1.16 10.56 1.53
N ILE A 40 -1.44 10.01 0.34
CA ILE A 40 -2.79 10.06 -0.25
C ILE A 40 -3.80 9.37 0.66
N PHE A 41 -3.53 8.14 1.06
CA PHE A 41 -4.46 7.36 1.89
C PHE A 41 -4.48 7.81 3.36
N PHE A 42 -3.37 8.34 3.87
CA PHE A 42 -3.32 8.97 5.19
C PHE A 42 -4.25 10.19 5.26
N ASN A 43 -4.20 11.08 4.26
CA ASN A 43 -5.10 12.22 4.18
C ASN A 43 -6.56 11.79 3.94
N LEU A 44 -6.78 10.74 3.15
CA LEU A 44 -8.12 10.20 2.92
C LEU A 44 -8.73 9.65 4.23
N ALA A 45 -7.96 8.87 4.99
CA ALA A 45 -8.41 8.35 6.28
C ALA A 45 -8.63 9.45 7.32
N GLY A 46 -7.82 10.51 7.30
CA GLY A 46 -7.97 11.67 8.17
C GLY A 46 -9.11 12.61 7.78
N SER A 47 -9.73 12.43 6.61
CA SER A 47 -10.82 13.31 6.16
C SER A 47 -12.09 13.25 7.04
N SER A 48 -12.24 12.19 7.83
CA SER A 48 -13.35 12.00 8.78
C SER A 48 -13.05 12.49 10.20
N MET A 49 -11.89 13.10 10.43
CA MET A 49 -11.53 13.58 11.77
C MET A 49 -12.39 14.81 12.18
N PRO A 50 -12.66 14.97 13.49
CA PRO A 50 -13.35 16.15 14.03
C PRO A 50 -12.54 17.45 13.80
N ASP A 51 -13.26 18.58 13.68
CA ASP A 51 -12.64 19.89 13.56
C ASP A 51 -11.70 20.18 14.73
N GLY A 52 -10.51 20.67 14.42
CA GLY A 52 -9.49 21.03 15.40
C GLY A 52 -8.62 19.87 15.91
N ALA A 53 -8.86 18.64 15.46
CA ALA A 53 -8.00 17.50 15.80
C ALA A 53 -6.70 17.51 14.97
N ILE A 54 -5.63 16.94 15.55
CA ILE A 54 -4.37 16.69 14.82
C ILE A 54 -4.51 15.33 14.12
N MET A 55 -4.40 15.33 12.79
CA MET A 55 -4.64 14.14 11.94
C MET A 55 -3.81 12.93 12.37
N ALA A 56 -2.52 13.13 12.68
CA ALA A 56 -1.65 12.04 13.09
C ALA A 56 -2.11 11.42 14.43
N GLU A 57 -2.48 12.24 15.41
CA GLU A 57 -2.99 11.77 16.70
C GLU A 57 -4.33 11.07 16.54
N PHE A 58 -5.23 11.62 15.72
CA PHE A 58 -6.51 10.98 15.42
C PHE A 58 -6.30 9.58 14.84
N LEU A 59 -5.49 9.43 13.81
CA LEU A 59 -5.25 8.13 13.18
C LEU A 59 -4.52 7.15 14.12
N MET A 60 -3.56 7.61 14.92
CA MET A 60 -2.84 6.75 15.87
C MET A 60 -3.75 6.23 17.00
N HIS A 61 -4.69 7.03 17.47
CA HIS A 61 -5.48 6.67 18.66
C HIS A 61 -6.90 6.21 18.33
N GLN A 62 -7.53 6.74 17.28
CA GLN A 62 -8.91 6.43 16.92
C GLN A 62 -9.02 5.42 15.76
N ALA A 63 -8.03 5.38 14.86
CA ALA A 63 -8.03 4.49 13.71
C ALA A 63 -6.68 3.77 13.50
N PRO A 64 -6.09 3.15 14.55
CA PRO A 64 -4.76 2.54 14.47
C PRO A 64 -4.69 1.37 13.46
N LYS A 65 -5.77 0.60 13.31
CA LYS A 65 -5.83 -0.48 12.32
C LYS A 65 -5.84 0.06 10.88
N THR A 66 -6.53 1.17 10.64
CA THR A 66 -6.54 1.84 9.32
C THR A 66 -5.16 2.37 8.99
N LEU A 67 -4.49 3.02 9.94
CA LEU A 67 -3.12 3.50 9.78
C LEU A 67 -2.14 2.35 9.49
N MET A 68 -2.29 1.23 10.21
CA MET A 68 -1.50 0.02 9.97
C MET A 68 -1.78 -0.56 8.58
N ALA A 69 -3.02 -0.60 8.13
CA ALA A 69 -3.40 -1.08 6.81
C ALA A 69 -2.78 -0.24 5.69
N ILE A 70 -2.82 1.08 5.80
CA ILE A 70 -2.19 2.02 4.86
C ILE A 70 -0.68 1.80 4.83
N SER A 71 -0.04 1.74 5.99
CA SER A 71 1.42 1.56 6.11
C SER A 71 1.87 0.22 5.54
N ALA A 72 1.20 -0.86 5.90
CA ALA A 72 1.52 -2.20 5.42
C ALA A 72 1.28 -2.34 3.91
N GLY A 73 0.17 -1.82 3.40
CA GLY A 73 -0.14 -1.81 1.97
C GLY A 73 0.93 -1.07 1.17
N ALA A 74 1.27 0.15 1.60
CA ALA A 74 2.29 0.98 0.94
C ALA A 74 3.65 0.28 0.89
N VAL A 75 4.09 -0.32 2.00
CA VAL A 75 5.43 -0.93 2.10
C VAL A 75 5.49 -2.29 1.42
N PHE A 76 4.57 -3.20 1.73
CA PHE A 76 4.66 -4.58 1.26
C PHE A 76 4.42 -4.72 -0.24
N MET A 77 3.43 -4.02 -0.77
CA MET A 77 3.14 -4.10 -2.20
C MET A 77 4.07 -3.23 -3.06
N GLY A 78 4.85 -2.33 -2.47
CA GLY A 78 5.96 -1.67 -3.16
C GLY A 78 7.01 -2.64 -3.70
N ALA A 79 7.07 -3.87 -3.17
CA ALA A 79 7.92 -4.94 -3.67
C ALA A 79 7.36 -5.65 -4.92
N MET A 80 6.13 -5.38 -5.35
CA MET A 80 5.48 -6.09 -6.46
C MET A 80 6.08 -5.77 -7.83
N THR A 81 6.69 -4.60 -8.00
CA THR A 81 7.32 -4.17 -9.26
C THR A 81 8.68 -3.54 -9.01
N TYR A 82 9.49 -3.39 -10.06
CA TYR A 82 10.77 -2.67 -9.97
C TYR A 82 10.59 -1.18 -9.67
N ILE A 83 9.48 -0.58 -10.07
CA ILE A 83 9.20 0.86 -9.90
C ILE A 83 8.38 1.19 -8.65
N GLY A 84 7.85 0.18 -7.95
CA GLY A 84 7.06 0.38 -6.73
C GLY A 84 7.88 0.91 -5.55
N ASN A 85 9.21 0.81 -5.62
CA ASN A 85 10.12 1.39 -4.64
C ASN A 85 11.49 1.64 -5.30
N ALA A 86 12.09 2.80 -5.09
CA ALA A 86 13.39 3.17 -5.66
C ALA A 86 14.51 2.14 -5.39
N PRO A 87 14.65 1.54 -4.19
CA PRO A 87 15.62 0.48 -3.95
C PRO A 87 15.50 -0.75 -4.85
N ASN A 88 14.30 -1.13 -5.27
CA ASN A 88 14.09 -2.30 -6.13
C ASN A 88 14.81 -2.12 -7.48
N PHE A 89 14.66 -0.96 -8.08
CA PHE A 89 15.31 -0.63 -9.35
C PHE A 89 16.84 -0.55 -9.21
N MET A 90 17.32 0.00 -8.11
CA MET A 90 18.77 0.07 -7.82
C MET A 90 19.37 -1.32 -7.66
N VAL A 91 18.71 -2.22 -6.93
CA VAL A 91 19.16 -3.60 -6.74
C VAL A 91 19.19 -4.36 -8.08
N GLN A 92 18.17 -4.16 -8.93
CA GLN A 92 18.16 -4.72 -10.29
C GLN A 92 19.39 -4.26 -11.07
N SER A 93 19.65 -2.95 -11.13
CA SER A 93 20.79 -2.40 -11.87
C SER A 93 22.14 -2.92 -11.35
N ILE A 94 22.32 -2.98 -10.04
CA ILE A 94 23.54 -3.52 -9.41
C ILE A 94 23.73 -5.01 -9.75
N ALA A 95 22.65 -5.80 -9.74
CA ALA A 95 22.71 -7.21 -10.08
C ALA A 95 23.12 -7.41 -11.54
N GLU A 96 22.54 -6.67 -12.47
CA GLU A 96 22.87 -6.71 -13.89
C GLU A 96 24.30 -6.27 -14.19
N GLU A 97 24.79 -5.24 -13.51
CA GLU A 97 26.20 -4.80 -13.59
C GLU A 97 27.18 -5.89 -13.12
N ASN A 98 26.76 -6.75 -12.20
CA ASN A 98 27.53 -7.89 -11.70
C ASN A 98 27.26 -9.20 -12.46
N ASN A 99 26.72 -9.14 -13.67
CA ASN A 99 26.42 -10.28 -14.54
C ASN A 99 25.37 -11.26 -13.96
N VAL A 100 24.52 -10.81 -13.08
CA VAL A 100 23.36 -11.56 -12.61
C VAL A 100 22.17 -11.24 -13.50
N ASN A 101 21.68 -12.21 -14.24
CA ASN A 101 20.52 -12.03 -15.11
C ASN A 101 19.25 -11.81 -14.29
N MET A 102 18.70 -10.61 -14.35
CA MET A 102 17.45 -10.28 -13.70
C MET A 102 16.26 -10.48 -14.66
N PRO A 103 15.08 -10.86 -14.15
CA PRO A 103 13.87 -10.95 -14.96
C PRO A 103 13.52 -9.61 -15.59
N SER A 104 12.86 -9.63 -16.76
CA SER A 104 12.26 -8.43 -17.32
C SER A 104 11.21 -7.83 -16.37
N PHE A 105 10.80 -6.59 -16.60
CA PHE A 105 9.78 -5.92 -15.78
C PHE A 105 8.52 -6.79 -15.58
N PHE A 106 7.95 -7.32 -16.64
CA PHE A 106 6.77 -8.19 -16.55
C PHE A 106 7.10 -9.58 -15.99
N GLY A 107 8.30 -10.09 -16.23
CA GLY A 107 8.77 -11.33 -15.64
C GLY A 107 8.89 -11.22 -14.13
N TYR A 108 9.43 -10.11 -13.63
CA TYR A 108 9.48 -9.84 -12.19
C TYR A 108 8.07 -9.73 -11.58
N MET A 109 7.16 -8.99 -12.23
CA MET A 109 5.76 -8.88 -11.76
C MET A 109 5.08 -10.23 -11.68
N LEU A 110 5.33 -11.14 -12.63
CA LEU A 110 4.77 -12.48 -12.59
C LEU A 110 5.28 -13.25 -11.37
N TRP A 111 6.59 -13.24 -11.13
CA TRP A 111 7.20 -13.89 -9.97
C TRP A 111 6.70 -13.31 -8.65
N SER A 112 6.69 -12.00 -8.52
CA SER A 112 6.21 -11.31 -7.32
C SER A 112 4.72 -11.61 -7.07
N THR A 113 3.90 -11.62 -8.10
CA THR A 113 2.48 -11.94 -7.99
C THR A 113 2.28 -13.37 -7.48
N VAL A 114 2.97 -14.35 -8.06
CA VAL A 114 2.83 -15.76 -7.66
C VAL A 114 3.28 -16.00 -6.22
N ILE A 115 4.30 -15.28 -5.75
CA ILE A 115 4.86 -15.47 -4.41
C ILE A 115 4.18 -14.57 -3.38
N LEU A 116 4.09 -13.25 -3.65
CA LEU A 116 3.62 -12.28 -2.67
C LEU A 116 2.10 -12.25 -2.55
N LEU A 117 1.35 -12.40 -3.65
CA LEU A 117 -0.11 -12.28 -3.61
C LEU A 117 -0.76 -13.29 -2.65
N PRO A 118 -0.40 -14.59 -2.63
CA PRO A 118 -0.94 -15.53 -1.65
C PRO A 118 -0.61 -15.14 -0.21
N ILE A 119 0.62 -14.66 0.05
CA ILE A 119 1.06 -14.24 1.37
C ILE A 119 0.24 -13.01 1.82
N LEU A 120 0.05 -12.04 0.95
CA LEU A 120 -0.72 -10.82 1.24
C LEU A 120 -2.21 -11.12 1.46
N LEU A 121 -2.78 -12.09 0.73
CA LEU A 121 -4.14 -12.56 0.96
C LEU A 121 -4.29 -13.21 2.35
N ILE A 122 -3.38 -14.11 2.71
CA ILE A 122 -3.37 -14.73 4.05
C ILE A 122 -3.24 -13.67 5.13
N LEU A 123 -2.34 -12.72 4.97
CA LEU A 123 -2.13 -11.60 5.89
C LEU A 123 -3.39 -10.74 6.05
N THR A 124 -4.11 -10.50 4.97
CA THR A 124 -5.39 -9.77 4.99
C THR A 124 -6.42 -10.47 5.89
N PHE A 125 -6.57 -11.79 5.77
CA PHE A 125 -7.52 -12.55 6.58
C PHE A 125 -7.13 -12.67 8.06
N ILE A 126 -5.83 -12.56 8.36
CA ILE A 126 -5.34 -12.68 9.75
C ILE A 126 -5.43 -11.33 10.49
N ILE A 127 -5.16 -10.22 9.79
CA ILE A 127 -4.96 -8.91 10.44
C ILE A 127 -6.15 -7.98 10.24
N PHE A 128 -6.76 -7.99 9.06
CA PHE A 128 -7.80 -7.07 8.64
C PHE A 128 -9.14 -7.75 8.39
#